data_8cdad6d96b998ff7495412e6e6e3df80
#
_entry.id   8cdad6d96b998ff7495412e6e6e3df80
#
_cell.length_a   1.000
_cell.length_b   1.000
_cell.length_c   1.000
_cell.angle_alpha   90.00
_cell.angle_beta   90.00
_cell.angle_gamma   90.00
#
_symmetry.space_group_name_H-M   'P 1'
#
loop_
_entity.id
_entity.type
_entity.pdbx_description
1 polymer ?
#
loop_
_entity_poly.entity_id
_entity_poly.type
_entity_poly.pdbx_seq_one_letter_code
_entity_poly.pdbx_strand_id
1 'polypeptide(L)'
;MQDLNETTEIKAFVTEEIRRQIGEARKEIDQAIAEVRERTVDDRATIVVFSGDLDKAIAAMVIATGAASAGLQTSLFFTFWGLSLLKKKGAARPKHGIKEKMFSLMTPSSSESLGVSQMNYFGMGSKMLRSMMKDKDIASLEELFDMARDLDVKMLACTMSMDAMGIEKEELVSGLEYGGAAAYLADAASSRVTLFI
;
A
#
# COMPACT_ATOMS: atom_id res chain seq x y z
N MET A 1 -51.73 54.54 -6.92
CA MET A 1 -50.93 54.25 -5.71
C MET A 1 -51.11 52.83 -5.17
N GLN A 2 -52.30 52.18 -5.37
CA GLN A 2 -52.53 50.77 -5.00
C GLN A 2 -51.73 49.76 -5.83
N ASP A 3 -51.65 49.93 -7.13
CA ASP A 3 -50.92 49.01 -8.05
C ASP A 3 -49.41 48.90 -7.77
N LEU A 4 -48.79 49.95 -7.30
CA LEU A 4 -47.34 49.96 -6.98
C LEU A 4 -47.04 49.15 -5.69
N ASN A 5 -47.99 49.17 -4.75
CA ASN A 5 -47.80 48.43 -3.48
C ASN A 5 -47.99 46.90 -3.69
N GLU A 6 -48.96 46.51 -4.49
CA GLU A 6 -49.25 45.11 -4.86
C GLU A 6 -48.07 44.49 -5.65
N THR A 7 -47.49 45.25 -6.59
CA THR A 7 -46.31 44.81 -7.34
C THR A 7 -45.07 44.64 -6.43
N THR A 8 -44.93 45.44 -5.40
CA THR A 8 -43.82 45.32 -4.45
C THR A 8 -43.96 44.12 -3.53
N GLU A 9 -45.20 43.82 -3.06
CA GLU A 9 -45.50 42.64 -2.25
C GLU A 9 -45.27 41.33 -3.02
N ILE A 10 -45.73 41.28 -4.28
CA ILE A 10 -45.49 40.13 -5.16
C ILE A 10 -44.00 39.92 -5.38
N LYS A 11 -43.23 40.96 -5.65
CA LYS A 11 -41.76 40.86 -5.79
C LYS A 11 -41.09 40.35 -4.51
N ALA A 12 -41.49 40.83 -3.35
CA ALA A 12 -40.95 40.36 -2.07
C ALA A 12 -41.27 38.90 -1.82
N PHE A 13 -42.51 38.46 -2.08
CA PHE A 13 -42.93 37.08 -1.96
C PHE A 13 -42.16 36.13 -2.91
N VAL A 14 -42.06 36.53 -4.19
CA VAL A 14 -41.31 35.76 -5.19
C VAL A 14 -39.81 35.64 -4.82
N THR A 15 -39.25 36.76 -4.33
CA THR A 15 -37.85 36.75 -3.91
C THR A 15 -37.61 35.80 -2.72
N GLU A 16 -38.50 35.80 -1.74
CA GLU A 16 -38.42 34.93 -0.58
C GLU A 16 -38.61 33.45 -0.95
N GLU A 17 -39.56 33.17 -1.83
CA GLU A 17 -39.81 31.81 -2.34
C GLU A 17 -38.60 31.28 -3.14
N ILE A 18 -37.97 32.12 -3.97
CA ILE A 18 -36.75 31.77 -4.71
C ILE A 18 -35.61 31.50 -3.72
N ARG A 19 -35.44 32.31 -2.68
CA ARG A 19 -34.41 32.07 -1.66
C ARG A 19 -34.64 30.75 -0.95
N ARG A 20 -35.89 30.42 -0.59
CA ARG A 20 -36.24 29.17 0.05
C ARG A 20 -35.88 27.98 -0.86
N GLN A 21 -36.27 28.00 -2.12
CA GLN A 21 -35.97 26.95 -3.09
C GLN A 21 -34.45 26.79 -3.33
N ILE A 22 -33.73 27.89 -3.44
CA ILE A 22 -32.27 27.85 -3.55
C ILE A 22 -31.65 27.23 -2.28
N GLY A 23 -32.17 27.56 -1.10
CA GLY A 23 -31.71 26.99 0.15
C GLY A 23 -31.96 25.49 0.27
N GLU A 24 -33.12 25.03 -0.20
CA GLU A 24 -33.46 23.60 -0.25
C GLU A 24 -32.56 22.86 -1.25
N ALA A 25 -32.46 23.36 -2.48
CA ALA A 25 -31.61 22.76 -3.52
C ALA A 25 -30.12 22.70 -3.07
N ARG A 26 -29.63 23.72 -2.35
CA ARG A 26 -28.28 23.71 -1.82
C ARG A 26 -28.07 22.61 -0.77
N LYS A 27 -29.05 22.39 0.11
CA LYS A 27 -28.99 21.27 1.09
C LYS A 27 -28.98 19.92 0.40
N GLU A 28 -29.80 19.73 -0.63
CA GLU A 28 -29.80 18.48 -1.42
C GLU A 28 -28.46 18.24 -2.12
N ILE A 29 -27.86 19.29 -2.69
CA ILE A 29 -26.54 19.21 -3.31
C ILE A 29 -25.47 18.89 -2.26
N ASP A 30 -25.46 19.55 -1.11
CA ASP A 30 -24.51 19.28 -0.04
C ASP A 30 -24.63 17.85 0.50
N GLN A 31 -25.85 17.32 0.61
CA GLN A 31 -26.09 15.92 0.98
C GLN A 31 -25.59 14.95 -0.10
N ALA A 32 -25.88 15.22 -1.37
CA ALA A 32 -25.40 14.40 -2.47
C ALA A 32 -23.85 14.41 -2.56
N ILE A 33 -23.22 15.56 -2.32
CA ILE A 33 -21.76 15.67 -2.25
C ILE A 33 -21.21 14.87 -1.07
N ALA A 34 -21.87 14.88 0.09
CA ALA A 34 -21.45 14.09 1.25
C ALA A 34 -21.55 12.58 0.96
N GLU A 35 -22.66 12.12 0.35
CA GLU A 35 -22.80 10.72 -0.08
C GLU A 35 -21.76 10.28 -1.13
N VAL A 36 -21.45 11.15 -2.08
CA VAL A 36 -20.40 10.88 -3.08
C VAL A 36 -19.03 10.79 -2.40
N ARG A 37 -18.75 11.67 -1.43
CA ARG A 37 -17.50 11.62 -0.65
C ARG A 37 -17.36 10.37 0.20
N GLU A 38 -18.43 9.88 0.81
CA GLU A 38 -18.41 8.60 1.54
C GLU A 38 -18.18 7.39 0.63
N ARG A 39 -18.56 7.49 -0.65
CA ARG A 39 -18.36 6.45 -1.68
C ARG A 39 -17.06 6.64 -2.46
N THR A 40 -16.38 7.78 -2.34
CA THR A 40 -15.10 8.00 -3.03
C THR A 40 -13.99 7.22 -2.35
N VAL A 41 -13.32 6.44 -3.16
CA VAL A 41 -12.07 5.76 -2.84
C VAL A 41 -11.04 6.80 -2.40
N ASP A 42 -10.43 6.61 -1.25
CA ASP A 42 -9.37 7.49 -0.76
C ASP A 42 -8.20 7.53 -1.75
N ASP A 43 -7.42 8.62 -1.72
CA ASP A 43 -6.14 8.71 -2.44
C ASP A 43 -5.10 7.79 -1.78
N ARG A 44 -5.38 6.48 -1.90
CA ARG A 44 -4.64 5.40 -1.27
C ARG A 44 -4.23 4.34 -2.29
N ALA A 45 -3.06 3.75 -2.09
CA ALA A 45 -2.57 2.60 -2.85
C ALA A 45 -2.20 1.47 -1.90
N THR A 46 -2.70 0.26 -2.17
CA THR A 46 -2.32 -0.94 -1.42
C THR A 46 -1.74 -2.00 -2.36
N ILE A 47 -0.65 -2.62 -1.93
CA ILE A 47 0.06 -3.62 -2.72
C ILE A 47 0.27 -4.85 -1.86
N VAL A 48 -0.22 -6.00 -2.31
CA VAL A 48 0.16 -7.30 -1.74
C VAL A 48 1.49 -7.72 -2.34
N VAL A 49 2.47 -7.93 -1.49
CA VAL A 49 3.78 -8.47 -1.86
C VAL A 49 3.81 -9.93 -1.44
N PHE A 50 3.50 -10.80 -2.39
CA PHE A 50 3.45 -12.25 -2.18
C PHE A 50 4.75 -12.93 -2.58
N SER A 51 5.37 -12.46 -3.66
CA SER A 51 6.58 -13.08 -4.21
C SER A 51 7.83 -12.72 -3.42
N GLY A 52 8.74 -13.68 -3.30
CA GLY A 52 10.09 -13.50 -2.80
C GLY A 52 11.15 -13.29 -3.91
N ASP A 53 10.74 -13.05 -5.15
CA ASP A 53 11.64 -12.84 -6.28
C ASP A 53 12.14 -11.39 -6.34
N LEU A 54 13.43 -11.20 -6.59
CA LEU A 54 14.07 -9.88 -6.60
C LEU A 54 13.44 -8.89 -7.60
N ASP A 55 13.16 -9.33 -8.81
CA ASP A 55 12.57 -8.52 -9.87
C ASP A 55 11.15 -8.06 -9.52
N LYS A 56 10.35 -8.92 -8.90
CA LYS A 56 9.00 -8.59 -8.43
C LYS A 56 9.06 -7.68 -7.20
N ALA A 57 10.00 -7.92 -6.30
CA ALA A 57 10.23 -7.07 -5.15
C ALA A 57 10.60 -5.64 -5.57
N ILE A 58 11.52 -5.49 -6.52
CA ILE A 58 11.88 -4.19 -7.09
C ILE A 58 10.67 -3.52 -7.72
N ALA A 59 9.87 -4.25 -8.52
CA ALA A 59 8.67 -3.72 -9.14
C ALA A 59 7.66 -3.21 -8.09
N ALA A 60 7.40 -4.00 -7.04
CA ALA A 60 6.51 -3.61 -5.95
C ALA A 60 6.99 -2.34 -5.23
N MET A 61 8.29 -2.25 -4.93
CA MET A 61 8.88 -1.11 -4.24
C MET A 61 8.91 0.16 -5.11
N VAL A 62 9.22 0.04 -6.41
CA VAL A 62 9.17 1.17 -7.37
C VAL A 62 7.76 1.72 -7.47
N ILE A 63 6.75 0.84 -7.57
CA ILE A 63 5.34 1.27 -7.62
C ILE A 63 4.94 1.93 -6.30
N ALA A 64 5.33 1.36 -5.15
CA ALA A 64 5.00 1.90 -3.84
C ALA A 64 5.62 3.28 -3.60
N THR A 65 6.91 3.44 -3.88
CA THR A 65 7.61 4.74 -3.74
C THR A 65 7.07 5.76 -4.74
N GLY A 66 6.76 5.35 -5.97
CA GLY A 66 6.12 6.20 -6.98
C GLY A 66 4.72 6.67 -6.55
N ALA A 67 3.89 5.78 -6.02
CA ALA A 67 2.56 6.10 -5.51
C ALA A 67 2.64 7.10 -4.32
N ALA A 68 3.53 6.83 -3.36
CA ALA A 68 3.74 7.71 -2.22
C ALA A 68 4.27 9.08 -2.66
N SER A 69 5.21 9.14 -3.59
CA SER A 69 5.72 10.40 -4.17
C SER A 69 4.65 11.19 -4.93
N ALA A 70 3.65 10.49 -5.48
CA ALA A 70 2.48 11.11 -6.12
C ALA A 70 1.40 11.56 -5.12
N GLY A 71 1.65 11.40 -3.80
CA GLY A 71 0.76 11.85 -2.73
C GLY A 71 -0.29 10.83 -2.29
N LEU A 72 -0.22 9.59 -2.76
CA LEU A 72 -1.11 8.53 -2.28
C LEU A 72 -0.61 7.97 -0.94
N GLN A 73 -1.50 7.77 0.02
CA GLN A 73 -1.21 6.98 1.20
C GLN A 73 -0.96 5.54 0.78
N THR A 74 0.29 5.11 0.87
CA THR A 74 0.69 3.81 0.32
C THR A 74 0.94 2.78 1.40
N SER A 75 0.40 1.56 1.23
CA SER A 75 0.64 0.43 2.13
C SER A 75 1.07 -0.82 1.36
N LEU A 76 2.04 -1.54 1.91
CA LEU A 76 2.57 -2.80 1.43
C LEU A 76 2.19 -3.92 2.43
N PHE A 77 1.51 -4.96 1.97
CA PHE A 77 1.18 -6.14 2.75
C PHE A 77 2.06 -7.31 2.33
N PHE A 78 3.02 -7.65 3.17
CA PHE A 78 3.96 -8.72 2.93
C PHE A 78 3.40 -10.04 3.47
N THR A 79 3.25 -11.01 2.58
CA THR A 79 2.70 -12.32 2.92
C THR A 79 3.51 -13.43 2.27
N PHE A 80 3.53 -14.62 2.85
CA PHE A 80 4.26 -15.79 2.39
C PHE A 80 5.72 -15.49 2.00
N TRP A 81 6.07 -15.69 0.74
CA TRP A 81 7.44 -15.51 0.24
C TRP A 81 7.91 -14.06 0.31
N GLY A 82 6.96 -13.10 0.20
CA GLY A 82 7.22 -11.67 0.37
C GLY A 82 7.80 -11.31 1.73
N LEU A 83 7.55 -12.10 2.80
CA LEU A 83 8.17 -11.89 4.11
C LEU A 83 9.70 -12.03 4.07
N SER A 84 10.25 -12.75 3.08
CA SER A 84 11.70 -12.89 2.91
C SER A 84 12.39 -11.56 2.61
N LEU A 85 11.66 -10.59 2.02
CA LEU A 85 12.17 -9.25 1.75
C LEU A 85 12.44 -8.47 3.05
N LEU A 86 11.69 -8.78 4.10
CA LEU A 86 11.75 -8.08 5.38
C LEU A 86 12.77 -8.68 6.36
N LYS A 87 13.41 -9.81 6.00
CA LYS A 87 14.37 -10.46 6.90
C LYS A 87 15.65 -9.67 7.06
N LYS A 88 16.13 -9.54 8.29
CA LYS A 88 17.44 -8.99 8.61
C LYS A 88 18.54 -9.94 8.19
N LYS A 89 19.65 -9.42 7.70
CA LYS A 89 20.85 -10.20 7.40
C LYS A 89 21.39 -10.86 8.69
N GLY A 90 21.57 -12.18 8.67
CA GLY A 90 22.14 -12.92 9.80
C GLY A 90 21.20 -13.12 10.99
N ALA A 91 19.92 -12.80 10.89
CA ALA A 91 18.96 -12.93 11.98
C ALA A 91 18.37 -14.34 12.14
N ALA A 92 18.83 -15.32 11.33
CA ALA A 92 18.33 -16.69 11.42
C ALA A 92 18.54 -17.28 12.81
N ARG A 93 17.44 -17.59 13.51
CA ARG A 93 17.46 -18.22 14.83
C ARG A 93 17.37 -19.74 14.72
N PRO A 94 17.90 -20.49 15.71
CA PRO A 94 17.71 -21.93 15.73
C PRO A 94 16.23 -22.27 15.86
N LYS A 95 15.68 -22.91 14.85
CA LYS A 95 14.29 -23.39 14.82
C LYS A 95 14.16 -24.67 15.62
N HIS A 96 13.07 -24.83 16.37
CA HIS A 96 12.86 -25.99 17.24
C HIS A 96 12.29 -27.21 16.50
N GLY A 97 11.66 -27.05 15.34
CA GLY A 97 11.06 -28.09 14.53
C GLY A 97 11.90 -28.52 13.32
N ILE A 98 11.87 -29.81 12.95
CA ILE A 98 12.56 -30.34 11.76
C ILE A 98 12.01 -29.70 10.48
N LYS A 99 10.69 -29.54 10.39
CA LYS A 99 10.01 -28.92 9.24
C LYS A 99 10.38 -27.45 9.11
N GLU A 100 10.41 -26.73 10.22
CA GLU A 100 10.78 -25.30 10.27
C GLU A 100 12.25 -25.09 9.90
N LYS A 101 13.15 -25.98 10.36
CA LYS A 101 14.56 -25.97 9.96
C LYS A 101 14.74 -26.19 8.46
N MET A 102 14.05 -27.17 7.90
CA MET A 102 14.12 -27.48 6.47
C MET A 102 13.56 -26.34 5.64
N PHE A 103 12.45 -25.72 6.07
CA PHE A 103 11.84 -24.58 5.39
C PHE A 103 12.73 -23.33 5.47
N SER A 104 13.32 -23.06 6.64
CA SER A 104 14.28 -21.95 6.83
C SER A 104 15.53 -22.10 5.96
N LEU A 105 15.99 -23.32 5.70
CA LEU A 105 17.13 -23.59 4.80
C LEU A 105 16.77 -23.33 3.32
N MET A 106 15.52 -23.54 2.96
CA MET A 106 15.05 -23.36 1.57
C MET A 106 14.61 -21.92 1.24
N THR A 107 14.37 -21.10 2.27
CA THR A 107 13.96 -19.70 2.07
C THR A 107 15.17 -18.77 2.07
N PRO A 108 15.14 -17.65 1.29
CA PRO A 108 16.19 -16.65 1.33
C PRO A 108 16.39 -16.12 2.75
N SER A 109 17.65 -15.91 3.13
CA SER A 109 18.03 -15.47 4.47
C SER A 109 17.89 -13.95 4.68
N SER A 110 17.82 -13.19 3.60
CA SER A 110 17.65 -11.72 3.61
C SER A 110 17.29 -11.21 2.21
N SER A 111 16.93 -9.92 2.10
CA SER A 111 16.68 -9.23 0.82
C SER A 111 17.84 -9.37 -0.16
N GLU A 112 19.07 -9.38 0.33
CA GLU A 112 20.29 -9.51 -0.49
C GLU A 112 20.43 -10.89 -1.16
N SER A 113 19.79 -11.93 -0.62
CA SER A 113 19.89 -13.32 -1.11
C SER A 113 18.75 -13.74 -2.03
N LEU A 114 17.87 -12.80 -2.42
CA LEU A 114 16.75 -13.08 -3.30
C LEU A 114 17.23 -13.48 -4.70
N GLY A 115 16.58 -14.51 -5.26
CA GLY A 115 16.73 -14.89 -6.66
C GLY A 115 15.81 -14.07 -7.56
N VAL A 116 16.03 -14.11 -8.85
CA VAL A 116 15.10 -13.59 -9.86
C VAL A 116 14.10 -14.69 -10.26
N SER A 117 12.89 -14.26 -10.69
CA SER A 117 11.81 -15.16 -11.07
C SER A 117 12.14 -16.08 -12.25
N GLN A 118 12.98 -15.57 -13.17
CA GLN A 118 13.44 -16.30 -14.35
C GLN A 118 14.96 -16.17 -14.49
N MET A 119 15.61 -17.16 -15.14
CA MET A 119 17.05 -17.17 -15.39
C MET A 119 17.94 -17.04 -14.13
N ASN A 120 17.49 -17.58 -13.00
CA ASN A 120 18.23 -17.41 -11.75
C ASN A 120 19.55 -18.22 -11.68
N TYR A 121 19.72 -19.24 -12.51
CA TYR A 121 20.91 -20.11 -12.65
C TYR A 121 21.89 -20.05 -11.46
N PHE A 122 21.51 -20.66 -10.33
CA PHE A 122 22.30 -20.65 -9.08
C PHE A 122 22.64 -19.23 -8.54
N GLY A 123 21.76 -18.24 -8.75
CA GLY A 123 21.94 -16.88 -8.26
C GLY A 123 22.75 -15.97 -9.19
N MET A 124 23.18 -16.45 -10.37
CA MET A 124 23.86 -15.58 -11.36
C MET A 124 22.93 -14.48 -11.91
N GLY A 125 21.66 -14.82 -12.14
CA GLY A 125 20.66 -13.85 -12.65
C GLY A 125 20.45 -12.67 -11.70
N SER A 126 20.33 -12.91 -10.41
CA SER A 126 20.17 -11.83 -9.43
C SER A 126 21.43 -10.96 -9.30
N LYS A 127 22.61 -11.54 -9.35
CA LYS A 127 23.88 -10.78 -9.35
C LYS A 127 24.01 -9.92 -10.59
N MET A 128 23.67 -10.47 -11.77
CA MET A 128 23.70 -9.74 -13.03
C MET A 128 22.70 -8.58 -13.01
N LEU A 129 21.46 -8.81 -12.57
CA LEU A 129 20.44 -7.76 -12.46
C LEU A 129 20.91 -6.62 -11.54
N ARG A 130 21.42 -6.94 -10.34
CA ARG A 130 21.95 -5.95 -9.40
C ARG A 130 23.12 -5.17 -9.98
N SER A 131 24.06 -5.83 -10.72
CA SER A 131 25.14 -5.15 -11.42
C SER A 131 24.64 -4.19 -12.50
N MET A 132 23.70 -4.65 -13.32
CA MET A 132 23.11 -3.82 -14.38
C MET A 132 22.37 -2.61 -13.82
N MET A 133 21.67 -2.76 -12.69
CA MET A 133 21.01 -1.65 -12.00
C MET A 133 22.04 -0.63 -11.52
N LYS A 134 23.11 -1.11 -10.86
CA LYS A 134 24.21 -0.25 -10.39
C LYS A 134 24.91 0.50 -11.53
N ASP A 135 25.19 -0.18 -12.65
CA ASP A 135 25.85 0.43 -13.81
C ASP A 135 25.00 1.52 -14.49
N LYS A 136 23.69 1.52 -14.21
CA LYS A 136 22.72 2.47 -14.79
C LYS A 136 22.18 3.46 -13.75
N ASP A 137 22.78 3.53 -12.57
CA ASP A 137 22.34 4.38 -11.46
C ASP A 137 20.85 4.15 -11.08
N ILE A 138 20.38 2.90 -11.20
CA ILE A 138 19.04 2.51 -10.77
C ILE A 138 19.11 2.07 -9.30
N ALA A 139 18.23 2.61 -8.48
CA ALA A 139 18.16 2.32 -7.06
C ALA A 139 18.03 0.82 -6.78
N SER A 140 18.85 0.32 -5.85
CA SER A 140 18.79 -1.05 -5.35
C SER A 140 17.50 -1.30 -4.56
N LEU A 141 17.17 -2.58 -4.30
CA LEU A 141 16.02 -2.93 -3.47
C LEU A 141 16.14 -2.30 -2.08
N GLU A 142 17.33 -2.30 -1.51
CA GLU A 142 17.62 -1.76 -0.19
C GLU A 142 17.41 -0.24 -0.15
N GLU A 143 17.88 0.50 -1.14
CA GLU A 143 17.63 1.94 -1.29
C GLU A 143 16.15 2.25 -1.50
N LEU A 144 15.42 1.41 -2.24
CA LEU A 144 13.97 1.55 -2.41
C LEU A 144 13.22 1.34 -1.08
N PHE A 145 13.68 0.42 -0.21
CA PHE A 145 13.14 0.26 1.14
C PHE A 145 13.36 1.50 2.01
N ASP A 146 14.55 2.10 1.94
CA ASP A 146 14.86 3.31 2.69
C ASP A 146 13.99 4.48 2.19
N MET A 147 13.88 4.67 0.87
CA MET A 147 12.96 5.67 0.27
C MET A 147 11.50 5.44 0.68
N ALA A 148 11.05 4.19 0.72
CA ALA A 148 9.68 3.90 1.15
C ALA A 148 9.44 4.29 2.62
N ARG A 149 10.44 4.12 3.50
CA ARG A 149 10.36 4.59 4.89
C ARG A 149 10.33 6.10 4.99
N ASP A 150 11.19 6.78 4.23
CA ASP A 150 11.25 8.25 4.19
C ASP A 150 9.96 8.88 3.65
N LEU A 151 9.22 8.14 2.83
CA LEU A 151 7.91 8.52 2.28
C LEU A 151 6.71 8.03 3.12
N ASP A 152 6.95 7.56 4.35
CA ASP A 152 5.92 7.04 5.25
C ASP A 152 5.06 5.91 4.65
N VAL A 153 5.64 5.09 3.75
CA VAL A 153 4.96 3.91 3.23
C VAL A 153 4.75 2.90 4.35
N LYS A 154 3.49 2.59 4.63
CA LYS A 154 3.10 1.60 5.63
C LYS A 154 3.51 0.20 5.20
N MET A 155 4.25 -0.52 6.04
CA MET A 155 4.68 -1.89 5.79
C MET A 155 4.03 -2.84 6.80
N LEU A 156 3.16 -3.72 6.32
CA LEU A 156 2.39 -4.67 7.14
C LEU A 156 2.87 -6.09 6.88
N ALA A 157 3.38 -6.78 7.92
CA ALA A 157 3.77 -8.18 7.86
C ALA A 157 2.60 -9.09 8.28
N CYS A 158 2.30 -10.10 7.46
CA CYS A 158 1.21 -11.04 7.69
C CYS A 158 1.55 -12.02 8.82
N THR A 159 0.87 -11.89 9.97
CA THR A 159 1.09 -12.75 11.16
C THR A 159 0.80 -14.23 10.86
N MET A 160 -0.29 -14.53 10.14
CA MET A 160 -0.63 -15.91 9.76
C MET A 160 0.46 -16.56 8.91
N SER A 161 1.03 -15.80 7.96
CA SER A 161 2.12 -16.31 7.13
C SER A 161 3.43 -16.43 7.92
N MET A 162 3.68 -15.53 8.88
CA MET A 162 4.81 -15.65 9.80
C MET A 162 4.73 -16.93 10.61
N ASP A 163 3.55 -17.21 11.20
CA ASP A 163 3.32 -18.43 11.98
C ASP A 163 3.48 -19.68 11.11
N ALA A 164 2.89 -19.70 9.92
CA ALA A 164 2.98 -20.82 8.98
C ALA A 164 4.41 -21.12 8.50
N MET A 165 5.23 -20.07 8.33
CA MET A 165 6.61 -20.16 7.87
C MET A 165 7.63 -20.21 9.03
N GLY A 166 7.17 -20.13 10.28
CA GLY A 166 8.02 -20.12 11.46
C GLY A 166 8.95 -18.89 11.51
N ILE A 167 8.48 -17.73 11.07
CA ILE A 167 9.24 -16.48 11.08
C ILE A 167 8.87 -15.68 12.33
N GLU A 168 9.85 -15.33 13.13
CA GLU A 168 9.67 -14.51 14.33
C GLU A 168 9.85 -13.02 14.02
N LYS A 169 9.19 -12.16 14.81
CA LYS A 169 9.26 -10.70 14.62
C LYS A 169 10.69 -10.16 14.69
N GLU A 170 11.50 -10.76 15.53
CA GLU A 170 12.90 -10.40 15.75
C GLU A 170 13.79 -10.67 14.52
N GLU A 171 13.36 -11.58 13.64
CA GLU A 171 14.05 -11.88 12.37
C GLU A 171 13.77 -10.80 11.31
N LEU A 172 12.73 -9.97 11.50
CA LEU A 172 12.31 -8.95 10.56
C LEU A 172 12.90 -7.57 10.90
N VAL A 173 13.00 -6.71 9.89
CA VAL A 173 13.43 -5.31 10.04
C VAL A 173 12.49 -4.56 10.98
N SER A 174 12.98 -3.45 11.57
CA SER A 174 12.16 -2.57 12.41
C SER A 174 11.20 -1.70 11.59
N GLY A 175 10.21 -1.11 12.26
CA GLY A 175 9.26 -0.19 11.62
C GLY A 175 8.13 -0.89 10.88
N LEU A 176 7.88 -2.18 11.15
CA LEU A 176 6.77 -2.93 10.58
C LEU A 176 5.54 -2.91 11.49
N GLU A 177 4.38 -2.85 10.87
CA GLU A 177 3.14 -3.24 11.49
C GLU A 177 2.90 -4.75 11.30
N TYR A 178 2.08 -5.34 12.17
CA TYR A 178 1.78 -6.76 12.15
C TYR A 178 0.26 -6.96 12.13
N GLY A 179 -0.22 -7.74 11.18
CA GLY A 179 -1.66 -7.97 11.05
C GLY A 179 -1.98 -9.11 10.08
N GLY A 180 -3.25 -9.46 10.02
CA GLY A 180 -3.76 -10.48 9.09
C GLY A 180 -4.42 -9.84 7.86
N ALA A 181 -5.05 -10.69 7.03
CA ALA A 181 -5.78 -10.29 5.84
C ALA A 181 -6.88 -9.24 6.12
N ALA A 182 -7.50 -9.27 7.32
CA ALA A 182 -8.52 -8.29 7.69
C ALA A 182 -7.94 -6.87 7.81
N ALA A 183 -6.72 -6.72 8.35
CA ALA A 183 -6.03 -5.43 8.41
C ALA A 183 -5.69 -4.89 7.01
N TYR A 184 -5.22 -5.78 6.13
CA TYR A 184 -5.00 -5.43 4.72
C TYR A 184 -6.31 -5.01 4.02
N LEU A 185 -7.39 -5.77 4.19
CA LEU A 185 -8.68 -5.49 3.54
C LEU A 185 -9.30 -4.18 4.01
N ALA A 186 -9.07 -3.77 5.26
CA ALA A 186 -9.51 -2.46 5.74
C ALA A 186 -8.86 -1.31 4.96
N ASP A 187 -7.56 -1.42 4.64
CA ASP A 187 -6.86 -0.45 3.80
C ASP A 187 -7.28 -0.59 2.32
N ALA A 188 -7.41 -1.82 1.81
CA ALA A 188 -7.69 -2.09 0.41
C ALA A 188 -9.11 -1.67 -0.01
N ALA A 189 -10.10 -1.81 0.89
CA ALA A 189 -11.50 -1.46 0.61
C ALA A 189 -11.70 0.02 0.27
N SER A 190 -10.84 0.90 0.78
CA SER A 190 -10.85 2.34 0.51
C SER A 190 -9.77 2.78 -0.49
N SER A 191 -8.98 1.85 -1.01
CA SER A 191 -7.86 2.19 -1.88
C SER A 191 -8.29 2.37 -3.34
N ARG A 192 -7.76 3.42 -3.98
CA ARG A 192 -7.94 3.70 -5.41
C ARG A 192 -7.15 2.73 -6.29
N VAL A 193 -6.02 2.25 -5.79
CA VAL A 193 -5.14 1.29 -6.47
C VAL A 193 -4.89 0.11 -5.56
N THR A 194 -5.19 -1.09 -6.05
CA THR A 194 -4.88 -2.35 -5.36
C THR A 194 -4.13 -3.27 -6.31
N LEU A 195 -2.96 -3.76 -5.90
CA LEU A 195 -2.10 -4.62 -6.71
C LEU A 195 -1.72 -5.88 -5.94
N PHE A 196 -1.45 -6.95 -6.68
CA PHE A 196 -0.92 -8.20 -6.16
C PHE A 196 0.33 -8.60 -6.98
N ILE A 197 1.50 -8.69 -6.32
CA ILE A 197 2.82 -8.90 -6.95
C ILE A 197 3.57 -10.08 -6.32
#